data_87bcf251a9771f078477b73a35a8bdf4
#
_entry.id   87bcf251a9771f078477b73a35a8bdf4
#
_cell.length_a   1.000
_cell.length_b   1.000
_cell.length_c   1.000
_cell.angle_alpha   90.00
_cell.angle_beta   90.00
_cell.angle_gamma   90.00
#
_symmetry.space_group_name_H-M   'P 1'
#
loop_
_entity.id
_entity.type
_entity.pdbx_description
1 polymer ?
#
loop_
_entity_poly.entity_id
_entity_poly.type
_entity_poly.pdbx_seq_one_letter_code
_entity_poly.pdbx_strand_id
1 'polypeptide(L)'
;IRETLIKSLSQTGGHLGPNLGVVELTIALHRVFETPNDKFLFDVSHQGYVHKMLTGRWDKIDTIRQYEGLNGFLLRSESEHDCYGAGHAGTALSAALGMAMANKMKGSKDHVVAVAGDAAFTCGPTFEALNNVSNLEGPFIIVLNDNEWSIDKNVGAIAKYFNKITTSKAYAGLHEAAANFVSKRLGDKVSKIASKVEKGAKNVLVPSVLFEEFGRRYYGPIDGHDLPLLIKTFEFLKEQTEPVILHIITEKGHGYKPALEKPDKFHGLGKYKIETGETDPASTPTYSQIYGEKLTEFAKKDDTIAVITAAMPGGTGLATFRDSNCLLYTSPSPRDLSTSRMPSSA
;
A
#
# COMPACT_ATOMS: atom_id res chain seq x y z
N ILE A 1 10.83 1.60 -16.48
CA ILE A 1 10.33 0.79 -15.36
C ILE A 1 8.97 0.18 -15.72
N ARG A 2 7.92 0.98 -15.99
CA ARG A 2 6.57 0.46 -16.29
C ARG A 2 6.54 -0.52 -17.45
N GLU A 3 7.16 -0.16 -18.57
CA GLU A 3 7.23 -1.02 -19.76
C GLU A 3 7.91 -2.35 -19.44
N THR A 4 8.99 -2.33 -18.68
CA THR A 4 9.71 -3.54 -18.24
C THR A 4 8.81 -4.40 -17.35
N LEU A 5 8.13 -3.81 -16.37
CA LEU A 5 7.19 -4.53 -15.50
C LEU A 5 6.05 -5.18 -16.30
N ILE A 6 5.41 -4.44 -17.19
CA ILE A 6 4.32 -4.93 -18.04
C ILE A 6 4.81 -6.12 -18.88
N LYS A 7 5.98 -5.99 -19.53
CA LYS A 7 6.58 -7.02 -20.37
C LYS A 7 6.96 -8.26 -19.56
N SER A 8 7.71 -8.11 -18.46
CA SER A 8 8.18 -9.22 -17.65
C SER A 8 7.01 -9.97 -17.01
N LEU A 9 6.06 -9.26 -16.40
CA LEU A 9 4.93 -9.89 -15.73
C LEU A 9 3.90 -10.47 -16.70
N SER A 10 3.89 -10.06 -17.96
CA SER A 10 3.07 -10.72 -18.98
C SER A 10 3.47 -12.20 -19.15
N GLN A 11 4.75 -12.53 -18.91
CA GLN A 11 5.30 -13.87 -19.05
C GLN A 11 5.33 -14.66 -17.74
N THR A 12 5.51 -14.00 -16.60
CA THR A 12 5.67 -14.67 -15.30
C THR A 12 4.41 -14.61 -14.44
N GLY A 13 3.53 -13.66 -14.72
CA GLY A 13 2.50 -13.25 -13.75
C GLY A 13 3.08 -12.44 -12.61
N GLY A 14 2.23 -12.00 -11.70
CA GLY A 14 2.65 -11.25 -10.50
C GLY A 14 1.70 -10.12 -10.11
N HIS A 15 2.17 -9.25 -9.20
CA HIS A 15 1.40 -8.15 -8.65
C HIS A 15 1.58 -6.87 -9.50
N LEU A 16 1.05 -6.87 -10.73
CA LEU A 16 1.29 -5.77 -11.68
C LEU A 16 0.66 -4.46 -11.24
N GLY A 17 -0.65 -4.46 -10.93
CA GLY A 17 -1.38 -3.24 -10.58
C GLY A 17 -0.78 -2.49 -9.39
N PRO A 18 -0.50 -3.16 -8.25
CA PRO A 18 0.15 -2.53 -7.11
C PRO A 18 1.51 -1.90 -7.43
N ASN A 19 2.34 -2.57 -8.25
CA ASN A 19 3.66 -2.04 -8.62
C ASN A 19 3.59 -0.85 -9.57
N LEU A 20 2.66 -0.86 -10.53
CA LEU A 20 2.44 0.29 -11.41
C LEU A 20 1.98 1.54 -10.64
N GLY A 21 1.23 1.35 -9.57
CA GLY A 21 0.75 2.44 -8.72
C GLY A 21 1.82 3.13 -7.88
N VAL A 22 2.97 2.50 -7.64
CA VAL A 22 4.01 3.03 -6.73
C VAL A 22 5.36 3.29 -7.41
N VAL A 23 5.38 3.42 -8.72
CA VAL A 23 6.65 3.66 -9.46
C VAL A 23 7.28 4.97 -9.03
N GLU A 24 6.55 6.09 -9.07
CA GLU A 24 7.05 7.42 -8.69
C GLU A 24 7.42 7.47 -7.21
N LEU A 25 6.57 6.92 -6.34
CA LEU A 25 6.84 6.83 -4.91
C LEU A 25 8.19 6.13 -4.65
N THR A 26 8.39 4.95 -5.26
CA THR A 26 9.61 4.17 -5.04
C THR A 26 10.84 4.88 -5.59
N ILE A 27 10.74 5.52 -6.76
CA ILE A 27 11.82 6.33 -7.33
C ILE A 27 12.15 7.52 -6.39
N ALA A 28 11.14 8.21 -5.87
CA ALA A 28 11.34 9.35 -4.97
C ALA A 28 12.05 8.92 -3.67
N LEU A 29 11.67 7.77 -3.09
CA LEU A 29 12.34 7.20 -1.92
C LEU A 29 13.82 6.94 -2.21
N HIS A 30 14.15 6.26 -3.30
CA HIS A 30 15.53 5.98 -3.68
C HIS A 30 16.33 7.21 -4.13
N ARG A 31 15.65 8.30 -4.50
CA ARG A 31 16.31 9.57 -4.84
C ARG A 31 16.74 10.35 -3.59
N VAL A 32 15.99 10.22 -2.49
CA VAL A 32 16.17 11.04 -1.29
C VAL A 32 16.89 10.27 -0.18
N PHE A 33 16.66 8.99 -0.03
CA PHE A 33 17.20 8.15 1.05
C PHE A 33 18.19 7.13 0.52
N GLU A 34 19.09 6.67 1.39
CA GLU A 34 20.21 5.79 1.06
C GLU A 34 20.04 4.40 1.71
N THR A 35 19.33 3.49 1.01
CA THR A 35 19.25 2.09 1.44
C THR A 35 20.57 1.35 1.11
N PRO A 36 21.09 0.45 1.94
CA PRO A 36 20.45 -0.22 3.08
C PRO A 36 20.58 0.50 4.42
N ASN A 37 21.23 1.65 4.53
CA ASN A 37 21.31 2.40 5.79
C ASN A 37 19.92 2.87 6.21
N ASP A 38 19.28 3.69 5.39
CA ASP A 38 17.86 4.00 5.55
C ASP A 38 17.01 2.75 5.24
N LYS A 39 15.98 2.49 6.03
CA LYS A 39 15.18 1.27 5.96
C LYS A 39 13.83 1.53 5.31
N PHE A 40 13.52 0.81 4.22
CA PHE A 40 12.21 0.85 3.59
C PHE A 40 11.44 -0.43 3.91
N LEU A 41 10.27 -0.27 4.53
CA LEU A 41 9.38 -1.38 4.84
C LEU A 41 8.07 -1.19 4.06
N PHE A 42 7.87 -2.04 3.07
CA PHE A 42 6.62 -2.08 2.32
C PHE A 42 5.66 -3.08 2.98
N ASP A 43 4.47 -2.62 3.36
CA ASP A 43 3.47 -3.53 3.95
C ASP A 43 3.05 -4.57 2.92
N VAL A 44 2.89 -5.84 3.33
CA VAL A 44 2.78 -7.01 2.43
C VAL A 44 4.03 -7.19 1.55
N SER A 45 4.60 -6.12 1.03
CA SER A 45 5.75 -6.03 0.10
C SER A 45 5.51 -6.56 -1.32
N HIS A 46 4.27 -6.84 -1.68
CA HIS A 46 3.90 -7.25 -3.06
C HIS A 46 4.09 -6.12 -4.09
N GLN A 47 4.14 -4.86 -3.66
CA GLN A 47 4.44 -3.67 -4.46
C GLN A 47 5.95 -3.34 -4.51
N GLY A 48 6.83 -4.28 -4.11
CA GLY A 48 8.27 -4.06 -3.98
C GLY A 48 9.09 -4.31 -5.25
N TYR A 49 8.49 -4.56 -6.43
CA TYR A 49 9.25 -4.91 -7.64
C TYR A 49 10.10 -3.75 -8.15
N VAL A 50 9.60 -2.53 -8.07
CA VAL A 50 10.38 -1.33 -8.42
C VAL A 50 11.59 -1.18 -7.50
N HIS A 51 11.42 -1.45 -6.20
CA HIS A 51 12.54 -1.47 -5.25
C HIS A 51 13.58 -2.53 -5.63
N LYS A 52 13.17 -3.76 -6.02
CA LYS A 52 14.09 -4.78 -6.53
C LYS A 52 14.86 -4.29 -7.75
N MET A 53 14.18 -3.69 -8.73
CA MET A 53 14.83 -3.14 -9.93
C MET A 53 15.89 -2.08 -9.59
N LEU A 54 15.58 -1.16 -8.67
CA LEU A 54 16.48 -0.07 -8.27
C LEU A 54 17.63 -0.53 -7.36
N THR A 55 17.56 -1.74 -6.81
CA THR A 55 18.57 -2.33 -5.91
C THR A 55 19.35 -3.49 -6.56
N GLY A 56 19.68 -3.34 -7.85
CA GLY A 56 20.60 -4.23 -8.56
C GLY A 56 19.97 -5.53 -9.08
N ARG A 57 18.63 -5.67 -9.04
CA ARG A 57 17.95 -6.88 -9.53
C ARG A 57 17.15 -6.63 -10.83
N TRP A 58 17.47 -5.55 -11.54
CA TRP A 58 16.80 -5.19 -12.80
C TRP A 58 16.85 -6.31 -13.83
N ASP A 59 18.05 -6.86 -14.05
CA ASP A 59 18.28 -7.87 -15.08
C ASP A 59 17.68 -9.25 -14.74
N LYS A 60 17.15 -9.39 -13.51
CA LYS A 60 16.50 -10.61 -13.03
C LYS A 60 14.98 -10.48 -12.91
N ILE A 61 14.39 -9.31 -13.25
CA ILE A 61 12.95 -9.07 -13.01
C ILE A 61 12.05 -10.01 -13.81
N ASP A 62 12.51 -10.55 -14.92
CA ASP A 62 11.83 -11.52 -15.77
C ASP A 62 11.80 -12.94 -15.16
N THR A 63 12.51 -13.15 -14.04
CA THR A 63 12.47 -14.42 -13.29
C THR A 63 11.54 -14.36 -12.07
N ILE A 64 10.83 -13.25 -11.87
CA ILE A 64 10.01 -13.07 -10.68
C ILE A 64 8.92 -14.13 -10.55
N ARG A 65 8.79 -14.73 -9.35
CA ARG A 65 7.87 -15.84 -9.06
C ARG A 65 8.13 -17.12 -9.86
N GLN A 66 9.30 -17.24 -10.50
CA GLN A 66 9.71 -18.47 -11.14
C GLN A 66 10.59 -19.29 -10.17
N TYR A 67 10.72 -20.59 -10.45
CA TYR A 67 11.60 -21.48 -9.69
C TYR A 67 13.04 -20.94 -9.71
N GLU A 68 13.68 -20.84 -8.56
CA GLU A 68 15.02 -20.25 -8.38
C GLU A 68 15.14 -18.77 -8.85
N GLY A 69 14.05 -18.12 -9.17
CA GLY A 69 13.97 -16.73 -9.57
C GLY A 69 13.73 -15.79 -8.39
N LEU A 70 13.47 -14.50 -8.69
CA LEU A 70 13.15 -13.51 -7.69
C LEU A 70 11.81 -13.82 -7.00
N ASN A 71 11.78 -13.64 -5.69
CA ASN A 71 10.57 -13.78 -4.89
C ASN A 71 9.53 -12.71 -5.25
N GLY A 72 8.25 -13.07 -5.20
CA GLY A 72 7.12 -12.14 -5.43
C GLY A 72 6.88 -11.14 -4.30
N PHE A 73 7.65 -11.23 -3.22
CA PHE A 73 7.70 -10.30 -2.08
C PHE A 73 9.15 -9.91 -1.80
N LEU A 74 9.37 -8.89 -0.99
CA LEU A 74 10.72 -8.57 -0.50
C LEU A 74 11.18 -9.66 0.47
N LEU A 75 12.44 -10.05 0.38
CA LEU A 75 12.99 -11.14 1.16
C LEU A 75 14.41 -10.82 1.61
N ARG A 76 14.65 -10.82 2.92
CA ARG A 76 15.94 -10.50 3.54
C ARG A 76 17.12 -11.34 3.04
N SER A 77 16.87 -12.58 2.64
CA SER A 77 17.90 -13.45 2.07
C SER A 77 18.21 -13.15 0.59
N GLU A 78 17.39 -12.33 -0.06
CA GLU A 78 17.56 -11.98 -1.48
C GLU A 78 18.43 -10.74 -1.68
N SER A 79 18.36 -9.79 -0.75
CA SER A 79 19.13 -8.54 -0.82
C SER A 79 19.27 -7.88 0.55
N GLU A 80 20.42 -7.23 0.80
CA GLU A 80 20.63 -6.39 1.99
C GLU A 80 19.69 -5.18 2.05
N HIS A 81 19.17 -4.74 0.91
CA HIS A 81 18.20 -3.67 0.79
C HIS A 81 16.79 -4.09 1.25
N ASP A 82 16.50 -5.38 1.32
CA ASP A 82 15.21 -5.92 1.76
C ASP A 82 15.25 -6.11 3.29
N CYS A 83 15.15 -5.03 4.05
CA CYS A 83 15.29 -5.05 5.51
C CYS A 83 14.17 -5.81 6.23
N TYR A 84 13.02 -6.03 5.59
CA TYR A 84 11.85 -6.70 6.14
C TYR A 84 11.18 -7.60 5.11
N GLY A 85 11.07 -8.88 5.40
CA GLY A 85 10.30 -9.84 4.61
C GLY A 85 8.88 -9.96 5.15
N ALA A 86 7.89 -9.73 4.32
CA ALA A 86 6.49 -9.80 4.70
C ALA A 86 5.71 -10.73 3.77
N GLY A 87 4.46 -10.50 3.56
CA GLY A 87 3.45 -11.28 2.85
C GLY A 87 2.10 -11.08 3.53
N HIS A 88 2.11 -10.52 4.74
CA HIS A 88 0.92 -10.28 5.57
C HIS A 88 0.67 -8.78 5.75
N ALA A 89 -0.58 -8.36 5.54
CA ALA A 89 -1.00 -6.97 5.71
C ALA A 89 -0.96 -6.52 7.17
N GLY A 90 -0.71 -5.23 7.39
CA GLY A 90 -0.75 -4.57 8.68
C GLY A 90 0.46 -4.84 9.58
N THR A 91 1.55 -5.42 9.06
CA THR A 91 2.72 -5.80 9.86
C THR A 91 3.89 -4.82 9.75
N ALA A 92 3.99 -4.09 8.66
CA ALA A 92 5.15 -3.25 8.37
C ALA A 92 5.31 -2.10 9.36
N LEU A 93 4.22 -1.46 9.82
CA LEU A 93 4.32 -0.35 10.77
C LEU A 93 4.92 -0.78 12.10
N SER A 94 4.50 -1.93 12.64
CA SER A 94 5.05 -2.45 13.89
C SER A 94 6.53 -2.79 13.77
N ALA A 95 6.93 -3.43 12.65
CA ALA A 95 8.33 -3.74 12.38
C ALA A 95 9.18 -2.46 12.20
N ALA A 96 8.66 -1.48 11.46
CA ALA A 96 9.33 -0.20 11.23
C ALA A 96 9.48 0.60 12.51
N LEU A 97 8.45 0.64 13.36
CA LEU A 97 8.54 1.26 14.68
C LEU A 97 9.66 0.63 15.54
N GLY A 98 9.73 -0.70 15.56
CA GLY A 98 10.81 -1.42 16.26
C GLY A 98 12.20 -1.04 15.73
N MET A 99 12.36 -0.93 14.40
CA MET A 99 13.63 -0.50 13.79
C MET A 99 13.96 0.97 14.12
N ALA A 100 12.97 1.87 14.08
CA ALA A 100 13.15 3.28 14.44
C ALA A 100 13.53 3.44 15.93
N MET A 101 12.92 2.67 16.83
CA MET A 101 13.32 2.63 18.25
C MET A 101 14.73 2.10 18.42
N ALA A 102 15.12 1.06 17.70
CA ALA A 102 16.49 0.54 17.73
C ALA A 102 17.51 1.57 17.21
N ASN A 103 17.19 2.33 16.16
CA ASN A 103 18.02 3.43 15.67
C ASN A 103 18.19 4.51 16.76
N LYS A 104 17.11 4.91 17.43
CA LYS A 104 17.16 5.84 18.57
C LYS A 104 18.09 5.33 19.67
N MET A 105 17.95 4.06 20.08
CA MET A 105 18.78 3.47 21.13
C MET A 105 20.27 3.41 20.76
N LYS A 106 20.58 3.25 19.47
CA LYS A 106 21.96 3.24 18.94
C LYS A 106 22.51 4.63 18.64
N GLY A 107 21.70 5.68 18.74
CA GLY A 107 22.06 7.03 18.32
C GLY A 107 22.27 7.16 16.79
N SER A 108 21.72 6.25 15.99
CA SER A 108 21.74 6.34 14.52
C SER A 108 20.82 7.45 14.03
N LYS A 109 21.24 8.10 12.94
CA LYS A 109 20.45 9.11 12.24
C LYS A 109 19.75 8.54 11.00
N ASP A 110 19.88 7.24 10.75
CA ASP A 110 19.27 6.57 9.62
C ASP A 110 17.74 6.63 9.72
N HIS A 111 17.10 6.85 8.59
CA HIS A 111 15.65 6.97 8.51
C HIS A 111 14.99 5.60 8.39
N VAL A 112 13.80 5.51 8.93
CA VAL A 112 12.91 4.37 8.69
C VAL A 112 11.67 4.89 7.99
N VAL A 113 11.34 4.31 6.83
CA VAL A 113 10.16 4.65 6.04
C VAL A 113 9.28 3.41 5.92
N ALA A 114 8.07 3.48 6.46
CA ALA A 114 7.05 2.45 6.30
C ALA A 114 6.05 2.86 5.22
N VAL A 115 5.89 2.06 4.19
CA VAL A 115 4.90 2.27 3.13
C VAL A 115 3.76 1.28 3.33
N ALA A 116 2.58 1.76 3.66
CA ALA A 116 1.40 0.95 3.91
C ALA A 116 0.23 1.42 3.05
N GLY A 117 -0.46 0.48 2.41
CA GLY A 117 -1.69 0.78 1.68
C GLY A 117 -2.84 1.11 2.64
N ASP A 118 -3.85 1.81 2.14
CA ASP A 118 -5.07 2.16 2.87
C ASP A 118 -5.76 0.93 3.50
N ALA A 119 -5.75 -0.22 2.83
CA ALA A 119 -6.23 -1.48 3.39
C ALA A 119 -5.44 -1.92 4.64
N ALA A 120 -4.13 -1.69 4.70
CA ALA A 120 -3.31 -2.02 5.87
C ALA A 120 -3.70 -1.17 7.10
N PHE A 121 -4.22 0.02 6.88
CA PHE A 121 -4.76 0.88 7.96
C PHE A 121 -6.10 0.37 8.53
N THR A 122 -6.67 -0.70 8.00
CA THR A 122 -7.83 -1.37 8.61
C THR A 122 -7.41 -2.52 9.54
N CYS A 123 -6.12 -2.86 9.59
CA CYS A 123 -5.57 -3.95 10.40
C CYS A 123 -5.31 -3.50 11.84
N GLY A 124 -5.68 -4.31 12.83
CA GLY A 124 -5.44 -4.04 14.25
C GLY A 124 -3.99 -3.69 14.58
N PRO A 125 -2.97 -4.47 14.16
CA PRO A 125 -1.56 -4.19 14.45
C PRO A 125 -1.05 -2.85 13.90
N THR A 126 -1.65 -2.34 12.82
CA THR A 126 -1.34 -1.00 12.34
C THR A 126 -1.77 0.05 13.37
N PHE A 127 -2.95 -0.09 13.97
CA PHE A 127 -3.42 0.80 15.04
C PHE A 127 -2.61 0.65 16.33
N GLU A 128 -2.20 -0.57 16.67
CA GLU A 128 -1.29 -0.81 17.79
C GLU A 128 0.05 -0.08 17.58
N ALA A 129 0.60 -0.16 16.37
CA ALA A 129 1.82 0.57 16.02
C ALA A 129 1.60 2.10 16.12
N LEU A 130 0.53 2.64 15.53
CA LEU A 130 0.19 4.07 15.59
C LEU A 130 0.05 4.56 17.03
N ASN A 131 -0.61 3.79 17.89
CA ASN A 131 -0.73 4.10 19.31
C ASN A 131 0.64 4.21 20.00
N ASN A 132 1.60 3.36 19.61
CA ASN A 132 2.93 3.35 20.19
C ASN A 132 3.91 4.34 19.52
N VAL A 133 3.64 4.80 18.31
CA VAL A 133 4.45 5.83 17.62
C VAL A 133 4.53 7.11 18.45
N SER A 134 3.49 7.42 19.25
CA SER A 134 3.48 8.58 20.15
C SER A 134 4.66 8.64 21.12
N ASN A 135 5.26 7.49 21.45
CA ASN A 135 6.38 7.37 22.36
C ASN A 135 7.76 7.43 21.66
N LEU A 136 7.78 7.46 20.32
CA LEU A 136 9.02 7.54 19.56
C LEU A 136 9.45 9.01 19.38
N GLU A 137 10.69 9.30 19.72
CA GLU A 137 11.43 10.49 19.30
C GLU A 137 12.49 10.06 18.31
N GLY A 138 12.47 10.59 17.11
CA GLY A 138 13.42 10.26 16.05
C GLY A 138 12.76 10.21 14.66
N PRO A 139 13.56 10.17 13.61
CA PRO A 139 13.06 10.22 12.24
C PRO A 139 12.36 8.91 11.87
N PHE A 140 11.04 8.99 11.66
CA PHE A 140 10.21 7.89 11.20
C PHE A 140 9.12 8.43 10.27
N ILE A 141 9.07 7.94 9.04
CA ILE A 141 8.10 8.38 8.05
C ILE A 141 7.12 7.24 7.78
N ILE A 142 5.85 7.50 8.00
CA ILE A 142 4.76 6.58 7.67
C ILE A 142 4.08 7.10 6.41
N VAL A 143 4.18 6.37 5.31
CA VAL A 143 3.51 6.68 4.05
C VAL A 143 2.21 5.90 3.98
N LEU A 144 1.08 6.61 4.04
CA LEU A 144 -0.22 6.08 3.70
C LEU A 144 -0.41 6.21 2.18
N ASN A 145 -0.34 5.08 1.49
CA ASN A 145 -0.58 4.98 0.06
C ASN A 145 -2.05 4.63 -0.19
N ASP A 146 -2.85 5.64 -0.45
CA ASP A 146 -4.30 5.51 -0.66
C ASP A 146 -4.60 5.34 -2.16
N ASN A 147 -5.19 4.21 -2.50
CA ASN A 147 -5.66 3.90 -3.85
C ASN A 147 -7.06 3.29 -3.87
N GLU A 148 -7.76 3.30 -2.74
CA GLU A 148 -9.12 2.79 -2.53
C GLU A 148 -9.29 1.26 -2.71
N TRP A 149 -8.19 0.52 -2.92
CA TRP A 149 -8.20 -0.90 -3.22
C TRP A 149 -7.32 -1.73 -2.28
N SER A 150 -7.92 -2.83 -1.82
CA SER A 150 -7.19 -4.01 -1.32
C SER A 150 -6.97 -5.00 -2.49
N ILE A 151 -7.23 -6.27 -2.29
CA ILE A 151 -7.42 -7.24 -3.39
C ILE A 151 -8.73 -6.92 -4.10
N ASP A 152 -9.80 -6.70 -3.34
CA ASP A 152 -11.09 -6.15 -3.79
C ASP A 152 -11.24 -4.72 -3.26
N LYS A 153 -12.35 -4.05 -3.56
CA LYS A 153 -12.63 -2.70 -3.09
C LYS A 153 -12.71 -2.66 -1.56
N ASN A 154 -12.07 -1.66 -0.95
CA ASN A 154 -12.04 -1.54 0.50
C ASN A 154 -13.43 -1.32 1.10
N VAL A 155 -13.70 -1.96 2.25
CA VAL A 155 -14.95 -1.86 3.00
C VAL A 155 -14.71 -1.40 4.44
N GLY A 156 -15.78 -1.01 5.12
CA GLY A 156 -15.75 -0.62 6.53
C GLY A 156 -15.66 0.88 6.77
N ALA A 157 -15.63 1.28 8.04
CA ALA A 157 -15.68 2.69 8.45
C ALA A 157 -14.40 3.45 8.08
N ILE A 158 -13.25 2.81 8.17
CA ILE A 158 -11.95 3.43 7.83
C ILE A 158 -11.87 3.71 6.33
N ALA A 159 -12.29 2.77 5.46
CA ALA A 159 -12.35 3.00 4.03
C ALA A 159 -13.30 4.16 3.67
N LYS A 160 -14.48 4.22 4.32
CA LYS A 160 -15.42 5.34 4.17
C LYS A 160 -14.80 6.67 4.64
N TYR A 161 -13.98 6.63 5.68
CA TYR A 161 -13.28 7.80 6.17
C TYR A 161 -12.26 8.30 5.14
N PHE A 162 -11.42 7.45 4.56
CA PHE A 162 -10.48 7.81 3.50
C PHE A 162 -11.21 8.35 2.26
N ASN A 163 -12.25 7.66 1.78
CA ASN A 163 -13.04 8.14 0.65
C ASN A 163 -13.66 9.54 0.90
N LYS A 164 -14.05 9.83 2.14
CA LYS A 164 -14.54 11.16 2.49
C LYS A 164 -13.45 12.24 2.40
N ILE A 165 -12.20 11.86 2.65
CA ILE A 165 -11.02 12.73 2.48
C ILE A 165 -10.86 13.09 1.02
N THR A 166 -10.78 12.08 0.15
CA THR A 166 -10.48 12.25 -1.27
C THR A 166 -11.61 12.94 -2.03
N THR A 167 -12.86 12.75 -1.62
CA THR A 167 -14.05 13.34 -2.29
C THR A 167 -14.48 14.70 -1.73
N SER A 168 -13.86 15.18 -0.65
CA SER A 168 -14.25 16.45 -0.04
C SER A 168 -13.79 17.66 -0.85
N LYS A 169 -14.60 18.74 -0.89
CA LYS A 169 -14.18 20.05 -1.46
C LYS A 169 -12.95 20.65 -0.76
N ALA A 170 -12.67 20.22 0.46
CA ALA A 170 -11.46 20.55 1.20
C ALA A 170 -10.21 19.91 0.56
N TYR A 171 -10.33 18.80 -0.14
CA TYR A 171 -9.24 18.14 -0.87
C TYR A 171 -8.63 19.04 -1.95
N ALA A 172 -9.44 19.67 -2.77
CA ALA A 172 -8.95 20.60 -3.81
C ALA A 172 -8.16 21.79 -3.23
N GLY A 173 -8.62 22.33 -2.11
CA GLY A 173 -7.91 23.42 -1.39
C GLY A 173 -6.66 22.96 -0.66
N LEU A 174 -6.64 21.73 -0.14
CA LEU A 174 -5.49 21.13 0.55
C LEU A 174 -4.38 20.71 -0.43
N HIS A 175 -4.74 20.22 -1.59
CA HIS A 175 -3.79 19.90 -2.66
C HIS A 175 -3.03 21.17 -3.11
N GLU A 176 -3.73 22.28 -3.35
CA GLU A 176 -3.11 23.57 -3.65
C GLU A 176 -2.30 24.12 -2.46
N ALA A 177 -2.79 23.95 -1.23
CA ALA A 177 -2.08 24.42 -0.04
C ALA A 177 -0.82 23.60 0.24
N ALA A 178 -0.84 22.28 0.06
CA ALA A 178 0.33 21.40 0.21
C ALA A 178 1.38 21.69 -0.87
N ALA A 179 0.98 21.79 -2.13
CA ALA A 179 1.86 22.17 -3.23
C ALA A 179 2.47 23.58 -3.02
N ASN A 180 1.67 24.55 -2.57
CA ASN A 180 2.11 25.91 -2.25
C ASN A 180 2.96 25.97 -0.98
N PHE A 181 2.73 25.13 0.01
CA PHE A 181 3.52 25.07 1.25
C PHE A 181 4.93 24.54 0.97
N VAL A 182 5.04 23.48 0.18
CA VAL A 182 6.34 22.91 -0.25
C VAL A 182 7.09 23.91 -1.17
N SER A 183 6.38 24.55 -2.11
CA SER A 183 7.00 25.54 -3.01
C SER A 183 7.40 26.85 -2.33
N LYS A 184 6.70 27.32 -1.30
CA LYS A 184 7.00 28.59 -0.60
C LYS A 184 8.07 28.46 0.47
N ARG A 185 8.37 27.29 1.01
CA ARG A 185 9.44 27.11 2.01
C ARG A 185 10.84 27.02 1.40
N LEU A 186 10.92 26.82 0.08
CA LEU A 186 12.19 26.90 -0.69
C LEU A 186 12.57 28.34 -1.10
N GLY A 187 11.74 29.34 -0.79
CA GLY A 187 12.03 30.76 -1.05
C GLY A 187 11.36 31.67 -0.01
N ASP A 188 12.18 32.22 0.87
CA ASP A 188 11.96 33.37 1.77
C ASP A 188 10.62 33.62 2.52
N LYS A 189 10.75 33.64 3.85
CA LYS A 189 9.98 34.47 4.83
C LYS A 189 8.46 34.54 4.70
N VAL A 190 7.75 33.53 5.18
CA VAL A 190 6.32 33.73 5.52
C VAL A 190 5.92 32.99 6.79
N SER A 191 6.23 33.58 7.95
CA SER A 191 5.78 33.09 9.28
C SER A 191 4.38 33.57 9.71
N LYS A 192 3.68 34.36 8.88
CA LYS A 192 2.41 35.00 9.27
C LYS A 192 1.14 34.46 8.61
N ILE A 193 1.25 33.58 7.61
CA ILE A 193 0.07 33.02 6.93
C ILE A 193 -0.33 31.65 7.52
N ALA A 194 0.63 30.90 8.06
CA ALA A 194 0.36 29.61 8.71
C ALA A 194 -0.65 29.74 9.88
N SER A 195 -0.56 30.80 10.69
CA SER A 195 -1.46 31.02 11.83
C SER A 195 -2.90 31.41 11.46
N LYS A 196 -3.15 31.89 10.22
CA LYS A 196 -4.51 32.23 9.77
C LYS A 196 -5.23 31.02 9.13
N VAL A 197 -4.49 30.11 8.49
CA VAL A 197 -5.04 28.84 7.98
C VAL A 197 -5.40 27.92 9.13
N GLU A 198 -4.57 27.88 10.18
CA GLU A 198 -4.80 27.10 11.40
C GLU A 198 -6.07 27.49 12.17
N LYS A 199 -6.45 28.78 12.16
CA LYS A 199 -7.67 29.27 12.83
C LYS A 199 -8.95 29.17 12.00
N GLY A 200 -8.85 29.09 10.67
CA GLY A 200 -10.01 28.94 9.78
C GLY A 200 -10.46 27.52 9.55
N ALA A 201 -9.57 26.54 9.73
CA ALA A 201 -9.82 25.13 9.47
C ALA A 201 -10.51 24.37 10.62
N LYS A 202 -10.65 24.97 11.80
CA LYS A 202 -11.23 24.32 12.99
C LYS A 202 -12.71 23.92 12.88
N ASN A 203 -13.42 24.32 11.84
CA ASN A 203 -14.85 24.00 11.63
C ASN A 203 -15.14 23.15 10.41
N VAL A 204 -14.12 22.69 9.66
CA VAL A 204 -14.27 21.70 8.62
C VAL A 204 -13.64 20.42 9.17
N LEU A 205 -14.38 19.33 9.18
CA LEU A 205 -13.87 17.98 9.52
C LEU A 205 -12.70 17.66 8.56
N VAL A 206 -11.50 18.07 8.97
CA VAL A 206 -10.27 17.83 8.21
C VAL A 206 -9.85 16.39 8.48
N PRO A 207 -9.48 15.65 7.47
CA PRO A 207 -9.03 14.25 7.56
C PRO A 207 -7.82 14.03 8.46
N SER A 208 -7.05 15.05 8.74
CA SER A 208 -5.93 15.04 9.67
C SER A 208 -6.32 14.68 11.11
N VAL A 209 -7.58 14.93 11.52
CA VAL A 209 -8.03 14.80 12.92
C VAL A 209 -7.73 13.41 13.49
N LEU A 210 -8.00 12.33 12.75
CA LEU A 210 -7.73 10.98 13.26
C LEU A 210 -6.24 10.77 13.57
N PHE A 211 -5.36 11.20 12.67
CA PHE A 211 -3.91 10.99 12.83
C PHE A 211 -3.28 12.01 13.80
N GLU A 212 -3.80 13.21 13.86
CA GLU A 212 -3.38 14.23 14.83
C GLU A 212 -3.74 13.84 16.26
N GLU A 213 -4.85 13.13 16.47
CA GLU A 213 -5.22 12.57 17.78
C GLU A 213 -4.23 11.49 18.26
N PHE A 214 -3.52 10.82 17.34
CA PHE A 214 -2.36 9.99 17.69
C PHE A 214 -1.10 10.80 17.98
N GLY A 215 -1.20 12.14 18.05
CA GLY A 215 -0.12 13.04 18.41
C GLY A 215 0.96 13.18 17.32
N ARG A 216 0.64 12.91 16.05
CA ARG A 216 1.61 12.97 14.94
C ARG A 216 1.18 13.96 13.87
N ARG A 217 2.19 14.63 13.27
CA ARG A 217 1.95 15.54 12.16
C ARG A 217 1.55 14.75 10.92
N TYR A 218 0.47 15.17 10.32
CA TYR A 218 -0.04 14.64 9.08
C TYR A 218 0.23 15.61 7.92
N TYR A 219 0.75 15.11 6.82
CA TYR A 219 1.01 15.82 5.59
C TYR A 219 0.27 15.18 4.44
N GLY A 220 -0.34 15.98 3.60
CA GLY A 220 -1.10 15.50 2.46
C GLY A 220 -2.61 15.73 2.59
N PRO A 221 -3.43 15.05 1.76
CA PRO A 221 -2.96 14.14 0.71
C PRO A 221 -2.29 14.88 -0.47
N ILE A 222 -1.29 14.24 -1.08
CA ILE A 222 -0.61 14.73 -2.28
C ILE A 222 -0.72 13.71 -3.43
N ASP A 223 -0.51 14.16 -4.66
CA ASP A 223 -0.46 13.30 -5.83
C ASP A 223 0.77 12.38 -5.78
N GLY A 224 0.53 11.07 -5.70
CA GLY A 224 1.57 10.04 -5.67
C GLY A 224 2.19 9.73 -7.03
N HIS A 225 1.73 10.40 -8.11
CA HIS A 225 2.31 10.30 -9.45
C HIS A 225 3.08 11.56 -9.86
N ASP A 226 3.05 12.63 -9.05
CA ASP A 226 3.90 13.82 -9.24
C ASP A 226 5.29 13.56 -8.62
N LEU A 227 6.21 13.00 -9.42
CA LEU A 227 7.57 12.68 -8.97
C LEU A 227 8.35 13.91 -8.44
N PRO A 228 8.34 15.09 -9.08
CA PRO A 228 8.96 16.30 -8.52
C PRO A 228 8.40 16.70 -7.16
N LEU A 229 7.08 16.63 -6.97
CA LEU A 229 6.44 16.93 -5.69
C LEU A 229 6.83 15.91 -4.61
N LEU A 230 6.83 14.62 -4.94
CA LEU A 230 7.23 13.56 -4.03
C LEU A 230 8.68 13.74 -3.56
N ILE A 231 9.63 14.01 -4.47
CA ILE A 231 11.03 14.23 -4.11
C ILE A 231 11.16 15.40 -3.14
N LYS A 232 10.59 16.56 -3.47
CA LYS A 232 10.63 17.74 -2.59
C LYS A 232 9.98 17.48 -1.23
N THR A 233 8.89 16.73 -1.22
CA THR A 233 8.20 16.38 0.02
C THR A 233 9.08 15.46 0.89
N PHE A 234 9.70 14.44 0.31
CA PHE A 234 10.61 13.57 1.06
C PHE A 234 11.87 14.28 1.52
N GLU A 235 12.46 15.19 0.72
CA GLU A 235 13.57 16.04 1.16
C GLU A 235 13.18 16.87 2.40
N PHE A 236 12.00 17.46 2.40
CA PHE A 236 11.47 18.17 3.56
C PHE A 236 11.22 17.25 4.76
N LEU A 237 10.66 16.04 4.54
CA LEU A 237 10.37 15.08 5.61
C LEU A 237 11.64 14.45 6.17
N LYS A 238 12.71 14.34 5.39
CA LYS A 238 14.02 13.86 5.82
C LYS A 238 14.63 14.74 6.92
N GLU A 239 14.30 16.02 6.94
CA GLU A 239 14.78 16.96 7.97
C GLU A 239 13.95 16.92 9.27
N GLN A 240 12.85 16.16 9.30
CA GLN A 240 12.02 16.08 10.51
C GLN A 240 12.67 15.16 11.54
N THR A 241 12.63 15.58 12.80
CA THR A 241 13.20 14.85 13.94
C THR A 241 12.17 14.03 14.71
N GLU A 242 10.90 14.13 14.32
CA GLU A 242 9.79 13.42 14.93
C GLU A 242 9.08 12.56 13.88
N PRO A 243 8.38 11.50 14.30
CA PRO A 243 7.58 10.70 13.38
C PRO A 243 6.50 11.52 12.67
N VAL A 244 6.34 11.28 11.38
CA VAL A 244 5.38 11.97 10.53
C VAL A 244 4.57 11.00 9.69
N ILE A 245 3.35 11.38 9.33
CA ILE A 245 2.48 10.63 8.42
C ILE A 245 2.36 11.43 7.12
N LEU A 246 2.73 10.81 6.01
CA LEU A 246 2.52 11.35 4.67
C LEU A 246 1.42 10.55 3.98
N HIS A 247 0.34 11.22 3.61
CA HIS A 247 -0.74 10.63 2.82
C HIS A 247 -0.51 10.96 1.35
N ILE A 248 -0.43 9.93 0.52
CA ILE A 248 -0.33 10.06 -0.94
C ILE A 248 -1.52 9.35 -1.58
N ILE A 249 -1.99 9.90 -2.69
CA ILE A 249 -3.04 9.28 -3.50
C ILE A 249 -2.39 8.72 -4.76
N THR A 250 -2.62 7.43 -5.01
CA THR A 250 -2.10 6.75 -6.18
C THR A 250 -3.21 6.03 -6.93
N GLU A 251 -2.92 5.66 -8.16
CA GLU A 251 -3.84 4.94 -9.03
C GLU A 251 -3.28 3.53 -9.28
N LYS A 252 -3.95 2.51 -8.76
CA LYS A 252 -3.55 1.12 -8.95
C LYS A 252 -3.61 0.74 -10.42
N GLY A 253 -2.47 0.33 -11.00
CA GLY A 253 -2.37 0.05 -12.42
C GLY A 253 -2.01 1.26 -13.30
N HIS A 254 -1.58 2.37 -12.71
CA HIS A 254 -1.24 3.61 -13.39
C HIS A 254 -0.32 3.41 -14.61
N GLY A 255 -0.71 4.00 -15.74
CA GLY A 255 0.02 3.91 -17.01
C GLY A 255 -0.26 2.64 -17.83
N TYR A 256 -1.21 1.78 -17.41
CA TYR A 256 -1.60 0.60 -18.18
C TYR A 256 -3.12 0.41 -18.16
N LYS A 257 -3.77 0.76 -19.27
CA LYS A 257 -5.23 0.82 -19.39
C LYS A 257 -5.96 -0.45 -18.93
N PRO A 258 -5.56 -1.68 -19.32
CA PRO A 258 -6.23 -2.89 -18.84
C PRO A 258 -6.22 -3.04 -17.31
N ALA A 259 -5.15 -2.59 -16.64
CA ALA A 259 -5.05 -2.65 -15.19
C ALA A 259 -5.88 -1.57 -14.48
N LEU A 260 -6.08 -0.42 -15.12
CA LEU A 260 -6.97 0.64 -14.63
C LEU A 260 -8.44 0.24 -14.70
N GLU A 261 -8.82 -0.47 -15.77
CA GLU A 261 -10.19 -0.93 -15.95
C GLU A 261 -10.58 -2.12 -15.05
N LYS A 262 -9.60 -2.94 -14.63
CA LYS A 262 -9.82 -4.15 -13.82
C LYS A 262 -8.77 -4.28 -12.71
N PRO A 263 -8.71 -3.34 -11.74
CA PRO A 263 -7.66 -3.29 -10.73
C PRO A 263 -7.65 -4.49 -9.77
N ASP A 264 -8.78 -5.16 -9.57
CA ASP A 264 -8.90 -6.43 -8.84
C ASP A 264 -8.16 -7.56 -9.56
N LYS A 265 -8.42 -7.75 -10.85
CA LYS A 265 -7.74 -8.76 -11.68
C LYS A 265 -6.22 -8.57 -11.69
N PHE A 266 -5.78 -7.31 -11.82
CA PHE A 266 -4.37 -6.95 -11.88
C PHE A 266 -3.68 -6.80 -10.53
N HIS A 267 -4.40 -7.06 -9.42
CA HIS A 267 -3.75 -7.17 -8.12
C HIS A 267 -2.73 -8.31 -8.09
N GLY A 268 -3.11 -9.48 -8.61
CA GLY A 268 -2.20 -10.63 -8.73
C GLY A 268 -2.73 -11.58 -9.80
N LEU A 269 -2.09 -11.61 -10.94
CA LEU A 269 -2.54 -12.39 -12.08
C LEU A 269 -1.44 -13.36 -12.59
N GLY A 270 -1.86 -14.36 -13.36
CA GLY A 270 -0.98 -15.23 -14.15
C GLY A 270 -0.46 -14.53 -15.41
N LYS A 271 0.06 -15.32 -16.35
CA LYS A 271 0.47 -14.84 -17.68
C LYS A 271 -0.70 -14.19 -18.40
N TYR A 272 -0.43 -13.12 -19.14
CA TYR A 272 -1.48 -12.36 -19.84
C TYR A 272 -0.97 -11.76 -21.15
N LYS A 273 -1.90 -11.40 -22.06
CA LYS A 273 -1.60 -10.67 -23.28
C LYS A 273 -1.53 -9.17 -23.00
N ILE A 274 -0.42 -8.54 -23.39
CA ILE A 274 -0.16 -7.12 -23.08
C ILE A 274 -1.25 -6.21 -23.67
N GLU A 275 -1.69 -6.48 -24.89
CA GLU A 275 -2.61 -5.64 -25.64
C GLU A 275 -4.02 -5.59 -25.02
N THR A 276 -4.48 -6.71 -24.46
CA THR A 276 -5.85 -6.87 -23.96
C THR A 276 -5.94 -7.05 -22.46
N GLY A 277 -4.83 -7.42 -21.80
CA GLY A 277 -4.82 -7.81 -20.39
C GLY A 277 -5.52 -9.15 -20.10
N GLU A 278 -5.85 -9.93 -21.14
CA GLU A 278 -6.50 -11.21 -20.99
C GLU A 278 -5.51 -12.31 -20.61
N THR A 279 -5.93 -13.15 -19.68
CA THR A 279 -5.22 -14.38 -19.29
C THR A 279 -5.76 -15.55 -20.09
N ASP A 280 -4.94 -16.54 -20.37
CA ASP A 280 -5.44 -17.77 -20.98
C ASP A 280 -6.48 -18.43 -20.04
N PRO A 281 -7.58 -18.94 -20.59
CA PRO A 281 -8.58 -19.63 -19.78
C PRO A 281 -7.97 -20.87 -19.13
N ALA A 282 -8.29 -21.10 -17.86
CA ALA A 282 -7.89 -22.33 -17.19
C ALA A 282 -8.54 -23.53 -17.88
N SER A 283 -7.75 -24.55 -18.17
CA SER A 283 -8.23 -25.79 -18.83
C SER A 283 -9.12 -26.63 -17.90
N THR A 284 -9.02 -26.43 -16.60
CA THR A 284 -9.80 -27.13 -15.57
C THR A 284 -10.26 -26.16 -14.49
N PRO A 285 -11.41 -26.40 -13.85
CA PRO A 285 -11.85 -25.61 -12.71
C PRO A 285 -10.82 -25.65 -11.57
N THR A 286 -10.62 -24.53 -10.90
CA THR A 286 -9.80 -24.49 -9.68
C THR A 286 -10.54 -25.07 -8.49
N TYR A 287 -9.82 -25.50 -7.46
CA TYR A 287 -10.44 -25.93 -6.21
C TYR A 287 -11.33 -24.84 -5.59
N SER A 288 -10.91 -23.58 -5.66
CA SER A 288 -11.72 -22.42 -5.20
C SER A 288 -13.03 -22.29 -5.95
N GLN A 289 -13.04 -22.51 -7.27
CA GLN A 289 -14.27 -22.48 -8.08
C GLN A 289 -15.23 -23.60 -7.67
N ILE A 290 -14.74 -24.83 -7.60
CA ILE A 290 -15.54 -26.00 -7.19
C ILE A 290 -16.11 -25.80 -5.76
N TYR A 291 -15.29 -25.30 -4.84
CA TYR A 291 -15.70 -24.99 -3.48
C TYR A 291 -16.83 -23.96 -3.45
N GLY A 292 -16.64 -22.83 -4.14
CA GLY A 292 -17.64 -21.76 -4.17
C GLY A 292 -18.97 -22.17 -4.79
N GLU A 293 -18.92 -22.97 -5.88
CA GLU A 293 -20.12 -23.53 -6.52
C GLU A 293 -20.87 -24.44 -5.58
N LYS A 294 -20.17 -25.38 -4.92
CA LYS A 294 -20.79 -26.34 -3.98
C LYS A 294 -21.33 -25.64 -2.73
N LEU A 295 -20.61 -24.68 -2.21
CA LEU A 295 -21.08 -23.91 -1.07
C LEU A 295 -22.34 -23.10 -1.41
N THR A 296 -22.39 -22.52 -2.60
CA THR A 296 -23.58 -21.82 -3.11
C THR A 296 -24.77 -22.77 -3.29
N GLU A 297 -24.53 -24.02 -3.75
CA GLU A 297 -25.58 -25.04 -3.83
C GLU A 297 -26.11 -25.43 -2.46
N PHE A 298 -25.27 -25.60 -1.45
CA PHE A 298 -25.69 -25.91 -0.08
C PHE A 298 -26.48 -24.78 0.56
N ALA A 299 -26.03 -23.52 0.40
CA ALA A 299 -26.72 -22.37 0.96
C ALA A 299 -28.10 -22.10 0.35
N LYS A 300 -28.38 -22.60 -0.86
CA LYS A 300 -29.75 -22.59 -1.43
C LYS A 300 -30.73 -23.54 -0.68
N LYS A 301 -30.20 -24.49 0.07
CA LYS A 301 -30.97 -25.50 0.80
C LYS A 301 -30.96 -25.24 2.32
N ASP A 302 -29.99 -24.46 2.78
CA ASP A 302 -29.80 -24.17 4.21
C ASP A 302 -29.42 -22.68 4.37
N ASP A 303 -30.35 -21.89 4.84
CA ASP A 303 -30.24 -20.45 5.03
C ASP A 303 -29.41 -20.07 6.29
N THR A 304 -28.99 -21.06 7.08
CA THR A 304 -28.10 -20.84 8.22
C THR A 304 -26.63 -20.75 7.81
N ILE A 305 -26.27 -21.05 6.55
CA ILE A 305 -24.92 -20.96 6.05
C ILE A 305 -24.52 -19.49 5.81
N ALA A 306 -23.60 -18.99 6.63
CA ALA A 306 -22.96 -17.69 6.46
C ALA A 306 -21.48 -17.87 6.10
N VAL A 307 -20.96 -16.96 5.28
CA VAL A 307 -19.58 -17.04 4.78
C VAL A 307 -18.82 -15.76 5.08
N ILE A 308 -17.59 -15.90 5.54
CA ILE A 308 -16.69 -14.77 5.85
C ILE A 308 -15.41 -14.93 5.03
N THR A 309 -14.98 -13.86 4.38
CA THR A 309 -13.70 -13.79 3.68
C THR A 309 -13.00 -12.45 3.93
N ALA A 310 -11.68 -12.46 3.93
CA ALA A 310 -10.87 -11.26 4.17
C ALA A 310 -10.51 -10.56 2.84
N ALA A 311 -11.45 -9.76 2.30
CA ALA A 311 -11.29 -8.98 1.07
C ALA A 311 -10.90 -9.79 -0.19
N MET A 312 -11.23 -11.09 -0.23
CA MET A 312 -10.83 -11.98 -1.33
C MET A 312 -11.98 -12.85 -1.86
N PRO A 313 -13.17 -12.33 -2.15
CA PRO A 313 -14.27 -13.15 -2.64
C PRO A 313 -13.94 -13.86 -3.97
N GLY A 314 -13.23 -13.21 -4.89
CA GLY A 314 -12.78 -13.82 -6.14
C GLY A 314 -11.76 -14.92 -5.94
N GLY A 315 -10.69 -14.68 -5.16
CA GLY A 315 -9.60 -15.64 -4.93
C GLY A 315 -10.03 -16.89 -4.14
N THR A 316 -11.04 -16.76 -3.29
CA THR A 316 -11.62 -17.88 -2.52
C THR A 316 -12.77 -18.60 -3.24
N GLY A 317 -13.16 -18.14 -4.43
CA GLY A 317 -14.28 -18.70 -5.20
C GLY A 317 -15.66 -18.27 -4.69
N LEU A 318 -15.74 -17.31 -3.75
CA LEU A 318 -16.97 -16.90 -3.09
C LEU A 318 -17.74 -15.78 -3.79
N ALA A 319 -17.28 -15.30 -4.94
CA ALA A 319 -17.96 -14.25 -5.69
C ALA A 319 -19.40 -14.66 -6.07
N THR A 320 -19.56 -15.89 -6.59
CA THR A 320 -20.89 -16.44 -6.94
C THR A 320 -21.81 -16.58 -5.72
N PHE A 321 -21.26 -16.97 -4.57
CA PHE A 321 -22.00 -17.04 -3.32
C PHE A 321 -22.50 -15.66 -2.91
N ARG A 322 -21.62 -14.65 -2.89
CA ARG A 322 -21.97 -13.26 -2.59
C ARG A 322 -23.12 -12.76 -3.45
N ASP A 323 -23.01 -12.97 -4.77
CA ASP A 323 -23.96 -12.45 -5.74
C ASP A 323 -25.32 -13.18 -5.70
N SER A 324 -25.35 -14.42 -5.17
CA SER A 324 -26.56 -15.25 -5.11
C SER A 324 -27.27 -15.20 -3.76
N ASN A 325 -26.56 -15.08 -2.63
CA ASN A 325 -27.10 -15.37 -1.29
C ASN A 325 -27.08 -14.19 -0.33
N CYS A 326 -26.44 -13.06 -0.65
CA CYS A 326 -26.33 -11.85 0.20
C CYS A 326 -25.78 -12.07 1.64
N LEU A 327 -25.32 -13.28 1.98
CA LEU A 327 -24.83 -13.66 3.32
C LEU A 327 -23.29 -13.71 3.40
N LEU A 328 -22.61 -13.04 2.50
CA LEU A 328 -21.16 -12.91 2.54
C LEU A 328 -20.77 -11.71 3.38
N TYR A 329 -20.02 -11.94 4.45
CA TYR A 329 -19.31 -10.90 5.18
C TYR A 329 -17.87 -10.83 4.69
N THR A 330 -17.44 -9.64 4.28
CA THR A 330 -16.06 -9.39 3.86
C THR A 330 -15.36 -8.58 4.95
N SER A 331 -14.36 -9.18 5.60
CA SER A 331 -13.44 -8.47 6.49
C SER A 331 -12.57 -7.53 5.66
N PRO A 332 -12.29 -6.33 6.13
CA PRO A 332 -11.40 -5.40 5.41
C PRO A 332 -9.94 -5.85 5.36
N SER A 333 -9.52 -6.80 6.23
CA SER A 333 -8.12 -7.23 6.31
C SER A 333 -7.91 -8.65 5.78
N PRO A 334 -7.00 -8.85 4.80
CA PRO A 334 -6.61 -10.18 4.35
C PRO A 334 -5.71 -10.93 5.36
N ARG A 335 -5.41 -10.34 6.52
CA ARG A 335 -4.55 -10.94 7.54
C ARG A 335 -5.15 -12.16 8.23
N ASP A 336 -6.45 -12.20 8.37
CA ASP A 336 -7.14 -13.28 9.08
C ASP A 336 -7.03 -14.65 8.39
N LEU A 337 -6.50 -14.67 7.16
CA LEU A 337 -6.17 -15.88 6.41
C LEU A 337 -4.76 -16.41 6.64
N SER A 338 -3.96 -15.76 7.46
CA SER A 338 -2.55 -16.09 7.70
C SER A 338 -2.32 -17.38 8.50
N THR A 339 -3.37 -18.11 8.87
CA THR A 339 -3.25 -19.44 9.44
C THR A 339 -2.90 -20.53 8.42
N SER A 340 -3.02 -20.26 7.13
CA SER A 340 -2.43 -21.13 6.12
C SER A 340 -0.92 -20.92 6.12
N ARG A 341 -0.17 -21.82 6.72
CA ARG A 341 1.25 -21.95 6.49
C ARG A 341 1.44 -22.14 4.99
N MET A 342 1.76 -21.05 4.29
CA MET A 342 2.37 -21.19 2.98
C MET A 342 3.64 -22.00 3.19
N PRO A 343 3.83 -23.12 2.50
CA PRO A 343 5.12 -23.80 2.53
C PRO A 343 6.18 -22.78 2.15
N SER A 344 7.28 -22.73 2.88
CA SER A 344 8.42 -21.85 2.59
C SER A 344 9.16 -22.25 1.30
N SER A 345 8.53 -23.06 0.44
CA SER A 345 9.03 -23.56 -0.83
C SER A 345 7.88 -23.64 -1.83
N ALA A 346 7.49 -22.51 -2.35
CA ALA A 346 6.77 -22.43 -3.63
C ALA A 346 7.10 -21.10 -4.30
#